data_2ae454365ddd10a3c55604558c92262f
#
_entry.id   2ae454365ddd10a3c55604558c92262f
#
_cell.length_a   1.000
_cell.length_b   1.000
_cell.length_c   1.000
_cell.angle_alpha   90.00
_cell.angle_beta   90.00
_cell.angle_gamma   90.00
#
_symmetry.space_group_name_H-M   'P 1'
#
loop_
_entity.id
_entity.type
_entity.pdbx_description
1 polymer ?
#
loop_
_entity_poly.entity_id
_entity_poly.type
_entity_poly.pdbx_seq_one_letter_code
_entity_poly.pdbx_strand_id
1 'polypeptide(L)'
;MIKKTLVVFIMRQEIALKQLKLLSKNSKEMRLAVENWKSNFQILISTIMSARTRDEVTIPVAEKLFKKYQNSKKLAAAKISEVEKVIKPVNFYRNKSRNIIECSKQIVQNYNSNVPTDFNELIKLKGVGRKTANVFLSEIGGKALGVDTHVSYISQKLGWTKNKAPHKIEVDLKKLFAKRYWNRINPILVRFGKTHTSRREKDKILREVKKERFINKC
;
A
#
# COMPACT_ATOMS: atom_id res chain seq x y z
N MET A 1 30.10 23.30 8.54
CA MET A 1 28.65 23.30 8.33
C MET A 1 28.12 21.95 7.82
N ILE A 2 28.69 21.35 6.78
CA ILE A 2 28.24 20.08 6.16
C ILE A 2 28.21 18.89 7.13
N LYS A 3 29.26 18.69 7.96
CA LYS A 3 29.31 17.58 8.95
C LYS A 3 28.18 17.64 9.97
N LYS A 4 27.79 18.81 10.47
CA LYS A 4 26.70 18.97 11.43
C LYS A 4 25.32 18.61 10.81
N THR A 5 25.09 19.00 9.58
CA THR A 5 23.85 18.69 8.83
C THR A 5 23.73 17.19 8.56
N LEU A 6 24.82 16.52 8.20
CA LEU A 6 24.87 15.08 7.96
C LEU A 6 24.58 14.29 9.24
N VAL A 7 25.16 14.67 10.37
CA VAL A 7 24.92 14.03 11.68
C VAL A 7 23.45 14.14 12.07
N VAL A 8 22.85 15.32 11.96
CA VAL A 8 21.41 15.54 12.25
C VAL A 8 20.53 14.68 11.33
N PHE A 9 20.89 14.55 10.06
CA PHE A 9 20.15 13.73 9.10
C PHE A 9 20.20 12.24 9.47
N ILE A 10 21.38 11.70 9.78
CA ILE A 10 21.57 10.30 10.20
C ILE A 10 20.78 10.01 11.47
N MET A 11 20.87 10.89 12.49
CA MET A 11 20.10 10.75 13.74
C MET A 11 18.59 10.72 13.47
N ARG A 12 18.09 11.56 12.55
CA ARG A 12 16.68 11.57 12.17
C ARG A 12 16.22 10.26 11.51
N GLN A 13 17.07 9.66 10.67
CA GLN A 13 16.80 8.35 10.06
C GLN A 13 16.75 7.23 11.11
N GLU A 14 17.70 7.21 12.03
CA GLU A 14 17.74 6.20 13.12
C GLU A 14 16.50 6.29 14.02
N ILE A 15 16.09 7.50 14.39
CA ILE A 15 14.86 7.72 15.17
C ILE A 15 13.64 7.19 14.39
N ALA A 16 13.51 7.53 13.12
CA ALA A 16 12.39 7.08 12.31
C ALA A 16 12.35 5.55 12.16
N LEU A 17 13.51 4.89 12.06
CA LEU A 17 13.61 3.43 12.03
C LEU A 17 13.22 2.78 13.36
N LYS A 18 13.64 3.36 14.49
CA LYS A 18 13.20 2.90 15.83
C LYS A 18 11.69 3.02 15.96
N GLN A 19 11.13 4.17 15.59
CA GLN A 19 9.69 4.41 15.58
C GLN A 19 8.95 3.40 14.69
N LEU A 20 9.44 3.13 13.48
CA LEU A 20 8.86 2.12 12.58
C LEU A 20 8.86 0.71 13.19
N LYS A 21 9.95 0.31 13.87
CA LYS A 21 10.04 -0.96 14.61
C LYS A 21 9.01 -1.03 15.74
N LEU A 22 8.83 0.05 16.50
CA LEU A 22 7.84 0.12 17.57
C LEU A 22 6.42 0.01 17.04
N LEU A 23 6.10 0.67 15.94
CA LEU A 23 4.80 0.53 15.29
C LEU A 23 4.55 -0.91 14.85
N SER A 24 5.57 -1.58 14.28
CA SER A 24 5.46 -3.00 13.91
C SER A 24 5.17 -3.89 15.12
N LYS A 25 5.87 -3.67 16.25
CA LYS A 25 5.64 -4.43 17.50
C LYS A 25 4.25 -4.19 18.10
N ASN A 26 3.68 -3.00 17.90
CA ASN A 26 2.34 -2.61 18.39
C ASN A 26 1.23 -2.91 17.35
N SER A 27 1.51 -3.72 16.35
CA SER A 27 0.55 -4.12 15.32
C SER A 27 0.21 -5.59 15.45
N LYS A 28 -1.08 -5.92 15.29
CA LYS A 28 -1.51 -7.32 15.15
C LYS A 28 -1.07 -7.85 13.79
N GLU A 29 -0.70 -9.12 13.74
CA GLU A 29 -0.54 -9.81 12.48
C GLU A 29 -1.89 -9.97 11.80
N MET A 30 -1.95 -9.57 10.53
CA MET A 30 -3.12 -9.73 9.67
C MET A 30 -2.68 -9.74 8.21
N ARG A 31 -3.38 -10.50 7.40
CA ARG A 31 -3.21 -10.48 5.94
C ARG A 31 -3.79 -9.20 5.38
N LEU A 32 -3.03 -8.51 4.53
CA LEU A 32 -3.52 -7.38 3.74
C LEU A 32 -4.05 -7.89 2.39
N ALA A 33 -4.96 -7.15 1.78
CA ALA A 33 -5.61 -7.56 0.52
C ALA A 33 -4.65 -7.78 -0.66
N VAL A 34 -3.43 -7.24 -0.57
CA VAL A 34 -2.40 -7.37 -1.61
C VAL A 34 -1.49 -8.58 -1.40
N GLU A 35 -1.52 -9.21 -0.24
CA GLU A 35 -0.56 -10.23 0.19
C GLU A 35 -1.02 -11.65 -0.15
N ASN A 36 -0.03 -12.55 -0.28
CA ASN A 36 -0.23 -13.99 -0.43
C ASN A 36 -1.03 -14.40 -1.70
N TRP A 37 -0.85 -13.67 -2.79
CA TRP A 37 -1.37 -14.04 -4.09
C TRP A 37 -0.33 -14.77 -4.93
N LYS A 38 -0.80 -15.66 -5.81
CA LYS A 38 0.07 -16.54 -6.61
C LYS A 38 0.70 -15.86 -7.83
N SER A 39 0.21 -14.70 -8.25
CA SER A 39 0.70 -14.02 -9.45
C SER A 39 0.59 -12.50 -9.35
N ASN A 40 1.42 -11.79 -10.11
CA ASN A 40 1.38 -10.33 -10.24
C ASN A 40 -0.01 -9.84 -10.69
N PHE A 41 -0.69 -10.61 -11.53
CA PHE A 41 -2.05 -10.29 -11.95
C PHE A 41 -3.01 -10.27 -10.77
N GLN A 42 -2.97 -11.29 -9.90
CA GLN A 42 -3.83 -11.36 -8.72
C GLN A 42 -3.49 -10.23 -7.73
N ILE A 43 -2.21 -9.93 -7.53
CA ILE A 43 -1.77 -8.81 -6.68
C ILE A 43 -2.33 -7.48 -7.20
N LEU A 44 -2.22 -7.21 -8.50
CA LEU A 44 -2.70 -5.96 -9.08
C LEU A 44 -4.22 -5.82 -8.97
N ILE A 45 -4.98 -6.85 -9.35
CA ILE A 45 -6.45 -6.84 -9.33
C ILE A 45 -6.97 -6.70 -7.89
N SER A 46 -6.40 -7.44 -6.93
CA SER A 46 -6.77 -7.31 -5.52
C SER A 46 -6.46 -5.91 -4.98
N THR A 47 -5.33 -5.29 -5.40
CA THR A 47 -4.98 -3.91 -5.04
C THR A 47 -6.01 -2.91 -5.57
N ILE A 48 -6.48 -3.07 -6.80
CA ILE A 48 -7.56 -2.24 -7.36
C ILE A 48 -8.86 -2.43 -6.55
N MET A 49 -9.19 -3.68 -6.22
CA MET A 49 -10.41 -4.00 -5.46
C MET A 49 -10.36 -3.45 -4.04
N SER A 50 -9.21 -3.44 -3.37
CA SER A 50 -9.03 -2.98 -1.99
C SER A 50 -9.20 -1.48 -1.79
N ALA A 51 -9.14 -0.68 -2.86
CA ALA A 51 -9.30 0.77 -2.77
C ALA A 51 -10.65 1.13 -2.10
N ARG A 52 -10.60 1.80 -0.92
CA ARG A 52 -11.78 2.17 -0.11
C ARG A 52 -12.67 0.98 0.28
N THR A 53 -12.11 -0.23 0.34
CA THR A 53 -12.79 -1.43 0.82
C THR A 53 -11.90 -2.11 1.86
N ARG A 54 -12.49 -2.62 2.93
CA ARG A 54 -11.75 -3.32 3.98
C ARG A 54 -11.20 -4.65 3.46
N ASP A 55 -10.06 -5.10 4.01
CA ASP A 55 -9.40 -6.33 3.56
C ASP A 55 -10.26 -7.57 3.86
N GLU A 56 -11.00 -7.55 4.98
CA GLU A 56 -11.91 -8.62 5.38
C GLU A 56 -13.02 -8.87 4.36
N VAL A 57 -13.35 -7.84 3.57
CA VAL A 57 -14.29 -7.94 2.44
C VAL A 57 -13.53 -8.26 1.15
N THR A 58 -12.40 -7.60 0.92
CA THR A 58 -11.67 -7.72 -0.35
C THR A 58 -11.09 -9.11 -0.56
N ILE A 59 -10.47 -9.71 0.48
CA ILE A 59 -9.78 -11.00 0.37
C ILE A 59 -10.72 -12.11 -0.09
N PRO A 60 -11.83 -12.44 0.61
CA PRO A 60 -12.69 -13.54 0.21
C PRO A 60 -13.38 -13.30 -1.14
N VAL A 61 -13.64 -12.04 -1.49
CA VAL A 61 -14.22 -11.70 -2.80
C VAL A 61 -13.19 -11.87 -3.91
N ALA A 62 -11.94 -11.50 -3.69
CA ALA A 62 -10.85 -11.70 -4.64
C ALA A 62 -10.56 -13.20 -4.85
N GLU A 63 -10.59 -14.00 -3.79
CA GLU A 63 -10.46 -15.46 -3.89
C GLU A 63 -11.56 -16.07 -4.78
N LYS A 64 -12.82 -15.67 -4.59
CA LYS A 64 -13.94 -16.07 -5.46
C LYS A 64 -13.73 -15.62 -6.90
N LEU A 65 -13.29 -14.39 -7.11
CA LEU A 65 -13.01 -13.86 -8.45
C LEU A 65 -11.93 -14.68 -9.15
N PHE A 66 -10.80 -14.96 -8.47
CA PHE A 66 -9.68 -15.69 -9.06
C PHE A 66 -9.93 -17.20 -9.22
N LYS A 67 -10.84 -17.78 -8.45
CA LYS A 67 -11.33 -19.14 -8.70
C LYS A 67 -12.07 -19.20 -10.04
N LYS A 68 -12.84 -18.20 -10.39
CA LYS A 68 -13.59 -18.10 -11.66
C LYS A 68 -12.71 -17.60 -12.82
N TYR A 69 -11.92 -16.55 -12.58
CA TYR A 69 -11.10 -15.87 -13.59
C TYR A 69 -9.61 -15.91 -13.18
N GLN A 70 -8.95 -17.02 -13.48
CA GLN A 70 -7.63 -17.38 -12.98
C GLN A 70 -6.49 -16.47 -13.48
N ASN A 71 -6.67 -15.82 -14.65
CA ASN A 71 -5.65 -15.00 -15.31
C ASN A 71 -6.27 -13.83 -16.07
N SER A 72 -5.39 -12.97 -16.62
CA SER A 72 -5.79 -11.77 -17.35
C SER A 72 -6.66 -12.08 -18.58
N LYS A 73 -6.38 -13.14 -19.32
CA LYS A 73 -7.15 -13.52 -20.51
C LYS A 73 -8.59 -13.87 -20.15
N LYS A 74 -8.79 -14.69 -19.08
CA LYS A 74 -10.13 -15.08 -18.63
C LYS A 74 -10.93 -13.89 -18.08
N LEU A 75 -10.29 -12.96 -17.35
CA LEU A 75 -10.98 -11.78 -16.84
C LEU A 75 -11.25 -10.74 -17.94
N ALA A 76 -10.36 -10.60 -18.93
CA ALA A 76 -10.56 -9.73 -20.10
C ALA A 76 -11.77 -10.12 -20.94
N ALA A 77 -12.06 -11.42 -21.05
CA ALA A 77 -13.19 -11.98 -21.79
C ALA A 77 -14.49 -12.07 -20.96
N ALA A 78 -14.46 -11.68 -19.68
CA ALA A 78 -15.60 -11.85 -18.79
C ALA A 78 -16.75 -10.88 -19.11
N LYS A 79 -18.00 -11.36 -18.97
CA LYS A 79 -19.17 -10.49 -19.02
C LYS A 79 -19.22 -9.61 -17.77
N ILE A 80 -19.42 -8.31 -17.95
CA ILE A 80 -19.42 -7.33 -16.85
C ILE A 80 -20.43 -7.68 -15.75
N SER A 81 -21.63 -8.13 -16.13
CA SER A 81 -22.68 -8.53 -15.18
C SER A 81 -22.28 -9.69 -14.29
N GLU A 82 -21.45 -10.61 -14.80
CA GLU A 82 -20.93 -11.75 -14.00
C GLU A 82 -19.85 -11.30 -13.02
N VAL A 83 -18.97 -10.41 -13.45
CA VAL A 83 -17.93 -9.83 -12.56
C VAL A 83 -18.60 -9.00 -11.48
N GLU A 84 -19.59 -8.16 -11.82
CA GLU A 84 -20.37 -7.39 -10.85
C GLU A 84 -21.03 -8.27 -9.80
N LYS A 85 -21.64 -9.38 -10.20
CA LYS A 85 -22.22 -10.35 -9.25
C LYS A 85 -21.18 -10.87 -8.25
N VAL A 86 -19.97 -11.20 -8.72
CA VAL A 86 -18.91 -11.73 -7.86
C VAL A 86 -18.38 -10.69 -6.90
N ILE A 87 -18.12 -9.46 -7.38
CA ILE A 87 -17.48 -8.42 -6.56
C ILE A 87 -18.48 -7.45 -5.92
N LYS A 88 -19.77 -7.74 -5.93
CA LYS A 88 -20.84 -6.91 -5.35
C LYS A 88 -20.57 -6.42 -3.92
N PRO A 89 -19.95 -7.21 -3.01
CA PRO A 89 -19.64 -6.74 -1.66
C PRO A 89 -18.55 -5.64 -1.61
N VAL A 90 -17.77 -5.47 -2.68
CA VAL A 90 -16.69 -4.49 -2.74
C VAL A 90 -17.27 -3.09 -2.99
N ASN A 91 -16.83 -2.10 -2.23
CA ASN A 91 -17.27 -0.72 -2.42
C ASN A 91 -16.98 -0.24 -3.85
N PHE A 92 -17.94 0.46 -4.46
CA PHE A 92 -17.84 0.94 -5.85
C PHE A 92 -17.69 -0.19 -6.88
N TYR A 93 -18.25 -1.37 -6.62
CA TYR A 93 -18.08 -2.57 -7.41
C TYR A 93 -18.36 -2.38 -8.90
N ARG A 94 -19.37 -1.60 -9.30
CA ARG A 94 -19.69 -1.33 -10.73
C ARG A 94 -18.51 -0.68 -11.45
N ASN A 95 -17.92 0.37 -10.87
CA ASN A 95 -16.75 1.02 -11.45
C ASN A 95 -15.51 0.11 -11.42
N LYS A 96 -15.35 -0.65 -10.33
CA LYS A 96 -14.24 -1.59 -10.20
C LYS A 96 -14.36 -2.76 -11.18
N SER A 97 -15.56 -3.27 -11.44
CA SER A 97 -15.79 -4.31 -12.45
C SER A 97 -15.32 -3.84 -13.83
N ARG A 98 -15.75 -2.65 -14.25
CA ARG A 98 -15.28 -2.05 -15.51
C ARG A 98 -13.75 -1.89 -15.52
N ASN A 99 -13.19 -1.34 -14.44
CA ASN A 99 -11.76 -1.08 -14.36
C ASN A 99 -10.92 -2.36 -14.41
N ILE A 100 -11.29 -3.44 -13.68
CA ILE A 100 -10.49 -4.68 -13.68
C ILE A 100 -10.61 -5.45 -14.98
N ILE A 101 -11.77 -5.42 -15.65
CA ILE A 101 -11.93 -6.02 -16.99
C ILE A 101 -11.07 -5.25 -18.00
N GLU A 102 -11.17 -3.92 -18.02
CA GLU A 102 -10.41 -3.10 -18.95
C GLU A 102 -8.91 -3.15 -18.70
N CYS A 103 -8.48 -3.12 -17.43
CA CYS A 103 -7.09 -3.37 -17.04
C CYS A 103 -6.61 -4.73 -17.58
N SER A 104 -7.44 -5.77 -17.47
CA SER A 104 -7.08 -7.10 -17.96
C SER A 104 -6.95 -7.14 -19.48
N LYS A 105 -7.82 -6.44 -20.23
CA LYS A 105 -7.71 -6.30 -21.68
C LYS A 105 -6.41 -5.60 -22.07
N GLN A 106 -6.09 -4.48 -21.41
CA GLN A 106 -4.84 -3.75 -21.65
C GLN A 106 -3.61 -4.63 -21.37
N ILE A 107 -3.63 -5.45 -20.30
CA ILE A 107 -2.55 -6.38 -19.98
C ILE A 107 -2.39 -7.45 -21.09
N VAL A 108 -3.50 -7.96 -21.59
CA VAL A 108 -3.47 -8.95 -22.67
C VAL A 108 -2.95 -8.34 -23.98
N GLN A 109 -3.46 -7.19 -24.36
CA GLN A 109 -3.18 -6.55 -25.64
C GLN A 109 -1.78 -5.92 -25.71
N ASN A 110 -1.37 -5.21 -24.66
CA ASN A 110 -0.19 -4.35 -24.68
C ASN A 110 1.04 -4.99 -24.01
N TYR A 111 0.85 -6.04 -23.17
CA TYR A 111 1.91 -6.61 -22.35
C TYR A 111 1.99 -8.13 -22.39
N ASN A 112 1.51 -8.75 -23.49
CA ASN A 112 1.55 -10.20 -23.69
C ASN A 112 1.04 -11.00 -22.47
N SER A 113 -0.04 -10.53 -21.84
CA SER A 113 -0.66 -11.11 -20.63
C SER A 113 0.20 -11.02 -19.35
N ASN A 114 1.33 -10.33 -19.36
CA ASN A 114 2.18 -10.08 -18.20
C ASN A 114 1.90 -8.69 -17.62
N VAL A 115 1.79 -8.58 -16.31
CA VAL A 115 1.63 -7.27 -15.66
C VAL A 115 2.96 -6.51 -15.74
N PRO A 116 2.98 -5.26 -16.26
CA PRO A 116 4.19 -4.46 -16.27
C PRO A 116 4.69 -4.18 -14.85
N THR A 117 6.00 -4.08 -14.69
CA THR A 117 6.66 -3.78 -13.41
C THR A 117 7.31 -2.40 -13.38
N ASP A 118 7.10 -1.60 -14.42
CA ASP A 118 7.46 -0.18 -14.46
C ASP A 118 6.31 0.68 -13.95
N PHE A 119 6.64 1.71 -13.18
CA PHE A 119 5.64 2.62 -12.59
C PHE A 119 4.85 3.39 -13.65
N ASN A 120 5.51 3.88 -14.69
CA ASN A 120 4.86 4.70 -15.73
C ASN A 120 3.95 3.84 -16.61
N GLU A 121 4.30 2.57 -16.84
CA GLU A 121 3.44 1.62 -17.54
C GLU A 121 2.23 1.22 -16.68
N LEU A 122 2.44 0.99 -15.37
CA LEU A 122 1.34 0.64 -14.46
C LEU A 122 0.26 1.71 -14.38
N ILE A 123 0.63 2.99 -14.31
CA ILE A 123 -0.36 4.08 -14.21
C ILE A 123 -1.17 4.33 -15.49
N LYS A 124 -0.78 3.73 -16.62
CA LYS A 124 -1.57 3.73 -17.86
C LYS A 124 -2.73 2.72 -17.81
N LEU A 125 -2.64 1.72 -16.93
CA LEU A 125 -3.67 0.68 -16.79
C LEU A 125 -4.92 1.24 -16.11
N LYS A 126 -6.08 0.83 -16.60
CA LYS A 126 -7.38 1.29 -16.09
C LYS A 126 -7.56 0.92 -14.61
N GLY A 127 -7.89 1.90 -13.79
CA GLY A 127 -8.07 1.71 -12.35
C GLY A 127 -6.77 1.69 -11.54
N VAL A 128 -5.61 1.87 -12.17
CA VAL A 128 -4.31 1.94 -11.50
C VAL A 128 -3.86 3.39 -11.38
N GLY A 129 -4.01 3.95 -10.19
CA GLY A 129 -3.44 5.25 -9.84
C GLY A 129 -2.08 5.11 -9.14
N ARG A 130 -1.42 6.23 -8.86
CA ARG A 130 -0.10 6.29 -8.19
C ARG A 130 -0.02 5.40 -6.93
N LYS A 131 -1.04 5.46 -6.05
CA LYS A 131 -1.08 4.64 -4.83
C LYS A 131 -1.11 3.15 -5.16
N THR A 132 -1.99 2.74 -6.08
CA THR A 132 -2.14 1.34 -6.50
C THR A 132 -0.85 0.81 -7.12
N ALA A 133 -0.21 1.57 -8.03
CA ALA A 133 1.06 1.21 -8.64
C ALA A 133 2.17 1.02 -7.59
N ASN A 134 2.33 1.97 -6.67
CA ASN A 134 3.36 1.87 -5.63
C ASN A 134 3.12 0.70 -4.66
N VAL A 135 1.87 0.42 -4.28
CA VAL A 135 1.54 -0.73 -3.42
C VAL A 135 1.83 -2.04 -4.15
N PHE A 136 1.41 -2.17 -5.40
CA PHE A 136 1.70 -3.34 -6.22
C PHE A 136 3.22 -3.56 -6.37
N LEU A 137 3.96 -2.52 -6.76
CA LEU A 137 5.43 -2.60 -6.89
C LEU A 137 6.11 -2.98 -5.59
N SER A 138 5.63 -2.45 -4.46
CA SER A 138 6.13 -2.80 -3.14
C SER A 138 5.94 -4.28 -2.83
N GLU A 139 4.79 -4.84 -3.15
CA GLU A 139 4.44 -6.24 -2.88
C GLU A 139 5.26 -7.22 -3.72
N ILE A 140 5.54 -6.89 -4.98
CA ILE A 140 6.40 -7.74 -5.84
C ILE A 140 7.90 -7.56 -5.57
N GLY A 141 8.28 -6.97 -4.42
CA GLY A 141 9.68 -6.78 -4.03
C GLY A 141 10.35 -5.53 -4.59
N GLY A 142 9.64 -4.70 -5.33
CA GLY A 142 10.13 -3.43 -5.86
C GLY A 142 10.37 -2.40 -4.75
N LYS A 143 11.26 -1.45 -5.01
CA LYS A 143 11.61 -0.37 -4.07
C LYS A 143 10.62 0.80 -4.24
N ALA A 144 9.36 0.56 -3.89
CA ALA A 144 8.27 1.52 -3.97
C ALA A 144 7.64 1.77 -2.60
N LEU A 145 6.90 2.87 -2.46
CA LEU A 145 6.23 3.27 -1.23
C LEU A 145 4.84 3.81 -1.55
N GLY A 146 3.81 3.03 -1.23
CA GLY A 146 2.43 3.46 -1.34
C GLY A 146 2.02 4.35 -0.18
N VAL A 147 1.44 5.52 -0.46
CA VAL A 147 0.91 6.42 0.56
C VAL A 147 -0.61 6.36 0.55
N ASP A 148 -1.18 5.79 1.58
CA ASP A 148 -2.61 5.78 1.86
C ASP A 148 -2.97 6.68 3.05
N THR A 149 -4.20 6.58 3.53
CA THR A 149 -4.67 7.37 4.67
C THR A 149 -3.94 7.04 5.97
N HIS A 150 -3.57 5.77 6.20
CA HIS A 150 -2.80 5.34 7.38
C HIS A 150 -1.38 5.90 7.32
N VAL A 151 -0.71 5.72 6.17
CA VAL A 151 0.64 6.26 5.97
C VAL A 151 0.64 7.78 6.14
N SER A 152 -0.30 8.49 5.50
CA SER A 152 -0.41 9.95 5.61
C SER A 152 -0.59 10.39 7.06
N TYR A 153 -1.56 9.80 7.76
CA TYR A 153 -1.90 10.18 9.14
C TYR A 153 -0.74 9.94 10.11
N ILE A 154 -0.19 8.72 10.11
CA ILE A 154 0.85 8.32 11.05
C ILE A 154 2.14 9.12 10.81
N SER A 155 2.53 9.28 9.55
CA SER A 155 3.74 10.03 9.18
C SER A 155 3.68 11.50 9.62
N GLN A 156 2.52 12.14 9.52
CA GLN A 156 2.31 13.50 10.03
C GLN A 156 2.37 13.55 11.56
N LYS A 157 1.74 12.61 12.25
CA LYS A 157 1.74 12.55 13.73
C LYS A 157 3.13 12.35 14.31
N LEU A 158 3.95 11.51 13.67
CA LEU A 158 5.34 11.28 14.08
C LEU A 158 6.27 12.42 13.66
N GLY A 159 5.83 13.33 12.80
CA GLY A 159 6.66 14.43 12.29
C GLY A 159 7.66 13.98 11.21
N TRP A 160 7.40 12.84 10.56
CA TRP A 160 8.19 12.38 9.42
C TRP A 160 7.99 13.27 8.20
N THR A 161 6.81 13.88 8.08
CA THR A 161 6.46 14.87 7.06
C THR A 161 5.60 15.98 7.64
N LYS A 162 5.65 17.17 7.03
CA LYS A 162 4.71 18.28 7.24
C LYS A 162 3.70 18.39 6.10
N ASN A 163 3.93 17.66 5.00
CA ASN A 163 3.08 17.70 3.83
C ASN A 163 1.75 16.97 4.06
N LYS A 164 0.70 17.42 3.34
CA LYS A 164 -0.63 16.78 3.34
C LYS A 164 -0.89 15.98 2.06
N ALA A 165 -0.31 16.41 0.94
CA ALA A 165 -0.49 15.75 -0.35
C ALA A 165 0.27 14.41 -0.41
N PRO A 166 -0.38 13.28 -0.77
CA PRO A 166 0.23 11.95 -0.74
C PRO A 166 1.53 11.84 -1.52
N HIS A 167 1.63 12.46 -2.71
CA HIS A 167 2.86 12.43 -3.52
C HIS A 167 4.03 13.18 -2.84
N LYS A 168 3.75 14.27 -2.09
CA LYS A 168 4.77 14.99 -1.33
C LYS A 168 5.19 14.20 -0.08
N ILE A 169 4.25 13.53 0.58
CA ILE A 169 4.53 12.60 1.68
C ILE A 169 5.42 11.46 1.21
N GLU A 170 5.14 10.88 0.04
CA GLU A 170 5.98 9.83 -0.56
C GLU A 170 7.43 10.29 -0.73
N VAL A 171 7.63 11.51 -1.26
CA VAL A 171 8.97 12.10 -1.43
C VAL A 171 9.68 12.28 -0.08
N ASP A 172 8.97 12.81 0.92
CA ASP A 172 9.55 13.03 2.25
C ASP A 172 9.98 11.70 2.91
N LEU A 173 9.13 10.67 2.82
CA LEU A 173 9.42 9.35 3.38
C LEU A 173 10.57 8.66 2.63
N LYS A 174 10.63 8.80 1.32
CA LYS A 174 11.74 8.28 0.51
C LYS A 174 13.08 8.97 0.82
N LYS A 175 13.06 10.23 1.22
CA LYS A 175 14.25 10.94 1.73
C LYS A 175 14.61 10.50 3.15
N LEU A 176 13.61 10.30 4.00
CA LEU A 176 13.81 9.96 5.42
C LEU A 176 14.30 8.52 5.61
N PHE A 177 13.81 7.57 4.82
CA PHE A 177 14.13 6.16 4.95
C PHE A 177 15.04 5.69 3.81
N ALA A 178 16.08 4.92 4.14
CA ALA A 178 16.90 4.26 3.12
C ALA A 178 16.04 3.35 2.22
N LYS A 179 16.40 3.27 0.94
CA LYS A 179 15.65 2.58 -0.14
C LYS A 179 15.24 1.13 0.21
N ARG A 180 16.06 0.42 1.00
CA ARG A 180 15.79 -0.94 1.47
C ARG A 180 14.57 -1.08 2.40
N TYR A 181 14.04 0.03 2.94
CA TYR A 181 12.89 0.01 3.85
C TYR A 181 11.58 0.45 3.18
N TRP A 182 11.60 1.00 1.96
CA TRP A 182 10.43 1.62 1.36
C TRP A 182 9.23 0.69 1.23
N ASN A 183 9.44 -0.55 0.80
CA ASN A 183 8.37 -1.55 0.66
C ASN A 183 7.82 -2.05 2.01
N ARG A 184 8.49 -1.77 3.13
CA ARG A 184 8.04 -2.18 4.47
C ARG A 184 7.20 -1.12 5.18
N ILE A 185 7.29 0.14 4.77
CA ILE A 185 6.64 1.27 5.47
C ILE A 185 5.12 1.16 5.35
N ASN A 186 4.58 1.01 4.14
CA ASN A 186 3.13 0.93 3.95
C ASN A 186 2.49 -0.23 4.75
N PRO A 187 2.89 -1.49 4.61
CA PRO A 187 2.24 -2.59 5.32
C PRO A 187 2.33 -2.45 6.85
N ILE A 188 3.45 -1.97 7.40
CA ILE A 188 3.58 -1.73 8.84
C ILE A 188 2.59 -0.67 9.31
N LEU A 189 2.51 0.47 8.62
CA LEU A 189 1.62 1.56 9.02
C LEU A 189 0.14 1.23 8.82
N VAL A 190 -0.19 0.45 7.80
CA VAL A 190 -1.55 -0.05 7.57
C VAL A 190 -1.96 -1.01 8.69
N ARG A 191 -1.12 -1.99 9.04
CA ARG A 191 -1.39 -2.92 10.15
C ARG A 191 -1.57 -2.17 11.47
N PHE A 192 -0.66 -1.26 11.80
CA PHE A 192 -0.80 -0.41 12.98
C PHE A 192 -2.11 0.37 12.99
N GLY A 193 -2.43 1.02 11.87
CA GLY A 193 -3.65 1.80 11.74
C GLY A 193 -4.94 0.98 11.85
N LYS A 194 -4.91 -0.28 11.43
CA LYS A 194 -6.03 -1.23 11.54
C LYS A 194 -6.12 -1.90 12.91
N THR A 195 -5.00 -2.14 13.57
CA THR A 195 -4.95 -2.64 14.95
C THR A 195 -5.61 -1.66 15.91
N HIS A 196 -5.28 -0.37 15.78
CA HIS A 196 -5.77 0.70 16.64
C HIS A 196 -6.82 1.52 15.89
N THR A 197 -8.08 1.11 15.94
CA THR A 197 -9.18 1.77 15.21
C THR A 197 -9.63 3.07 15.89
N SER A 198 -9.61 3.14 17.23
CA SER A 198 -9.90 4.35 17.98
C SER A 198 -8.84 5.43 17.72
N ARG A 199 -9.29 6.62 17.30
CA ARG A 199 -8.40 7.76 17.08
C ARG A 199 -7.68 8.19 18.36
N ARG A 200 -8.38 8.19 19.49
CA ARG A 200 -7.83 8.56 20.80
C ARG A 200 -6.70 7.62 21.24
N GLU A 201 -6.94 6.32 21.16
CA GLU A 201 -5.94 5.28 21.47
C GLU A 201 -4.73 5.38 20.54
N LYS A 202 -4.97 5.45 19.23
CA LYS A 202 -3.92 5.60 18.21
C LYS A 202 -3.04 6.83 18.50
N ASP A 203 -3.65 7.98 18.78
CA ASP A 203 -2.92 9.21 19.09
C ASP A 203 -2.12 9.11 20.38
N LYS A 204 -2.61 8.37 21.40
CA LYS A 204 -1.86 8.11 22.63
C LYS A 204 -0.59 7.33 22.33
N ILE A 205 -0.69 6.21 21.64
CA ILE A 205 0.46 5.37 21.27
C ILE A 205 1.44 6.15 20.39
N LEU A 206 0.95 6.89 19.39
CA LEU A 206 1.82 7.69 18.52
C LEU A 206 2.57 8.80 19.29
N ARG A 207 1.99 9.37 20.33
CA ARG A 207 2.70 10.30 21.22
C ARG A 207 3.80 9.61 22.01
N GLU A 208 3.56 8.42 22.51
CA GLU A 208 4.57 7.61 23.22
C GLU A 208 5.72 7.24 22.27
N VAL A 209 5.41 6.68 21.11
CA VAL A 209 6.41 6.36 20.06
C VAL A 209 7.22 7.60 19.66
N LYS A 210 6.60 8.78 19.63
CA LYS A 210 7.28 10.03 19.31
C LYS A 210 8.22 10.51 20.40
N LYS A 211 7.90 10.23 21.70
CA LYS A 211 8.73 10.61 22.84
C LYS A 211 10.01 9.81 22.97
N GLU A 212 10.03 8.59 22.46
CA GLU A 212 11.25 7.75 22.43
C GLU A 212 12.38 8.31 21.54
N ARG A 213 12.50 9.64 21.52
CA ARG A 213 13.53 10.34 20.75
C ARG A 213 14.95 10.07 21.25
N PHE A 214 15.11 9.81 22.56
CA PHE A 214 16.40 9.74 23.21
C PHE A 214 16.35 8.95 24.53
N ILE A 215 16.10 7.66 24.51
CA ILE A 215 16.68 6.84 25.57
C ILE A 215 18.02 6.37 25.01
N ASN A 216 18.98 7.22 25.14
CA ASN A 216 20.36 6.89 24.81
C ASN A 216 21.11 6.50 26.05
N LYS A 217 21.82 5.39 25.85
CA LYS A 217 23.01 5.07 26.58
C LYS A 217 23.85 6.33 26.83
N CYS A 218 23.89 6.79 28.09
CA CYS A 218 25.11 7.30 28.68
C CYS A 218 25.99 6.10 29.00
#